data_6e163493e92973e3c1d0d9f02d1291c1
#
_entry.id   6e163493e92973e3c1d0d9f02d1291c1
#
_cell.length_a   1.000
_cell.length_b   1.000
_cell.length_c   1.000
_cell.angle_alpha   90.00
_cell.angle_beta   90.00
_cell.angle_gamma   90.00
#
_symmetry.space_group_name_H-M   'P 1'
#
loop_
_entity.id
_entity.type
_entity.pdbx_description
1 polymer ?
#
loop_
_entity_poly.entity_id
_entity_poly.type
_entity_poly.pdbx_seq_one_letter_code
_entity_poly.pdbx_strand_id
1 'polypeptide(L)'
;MENESRIKKPNWLRVKLPVGEKYKKVRGLVDEHKLHTICESGSCPNMGECWGEGTATFMILGNVCTRSCGFCGVKTGKPAEADPFEPGKVAHSVKTMQIKHAVITSVDRDDLKDGGAEIWVQTIKAIRHQSPGTTLETLIPDFAGNWDNL
;
A
#
# COMPACT_ATOMS: atom_id res chain seq x y z
N MET A 1 15.54 -44.34 2.33
CA MET A 1 15.18 -42.89 2.16
C MET A 1 13.72 -42.85 1.77
N GLU A 2 12.85 -42.69 2.75
CA GLU A 2 11.38 -42.61 2.52
C GLU A 2 11.05 -41.31 1.80
N ASN A 3 10.37 -41.46 0.68
CA ASN A 3 9.90 -40.36 -0.16
C ASN A 3 8.73 -39.71 0.58
N GLU A 4 8.99 -38.63 1.38
CA GLU A 4 7.95 -37.85 2.01
C GLU A 4 7.06 -37.27 0.91
N SER A 5 5.91 -37.87 0.74
CA SER A 5 4.89 -37.39 -0.19
C SER A 5 4.49 -35.96 0.19
N ARG A 6 4.91 -34.98 -0.62
CA ARG A 6 4.49 -33.59 -0.44
C ARG A 6 2.97 -33.53 -0.34
N ILE A 7 2.47 -33.12 0.82
CA ILE A 7 1.04 -32.91 1.07
C ILE A 7 0.54 -31.87 0.05
N LYS A 8 -0.38 -32.28 -0.84
CA LYS A 8 -0.98 -31.38 -1.82
C LYS A 8 -1.83 -30.34 -1.09
N LYS A 9 -1.59 -29.06 -1.37
CA LYS A 9 -2.42 -27.97 -0.82
C LYS A 9 -3.89 -28.18 -1.23
N PRO A 10 -4.85 -28.02 -0.29
CA PRO A 10 -6.28 -28.08 -0.60
C PRO A 10 -6.67 -27.05 -1.67
N ASN A 11 -7.75 -27.32 -2.41
CA ASN A 11 -8.17 -26.44 -3.52
C ASN A 11 -8.53 -25.02 -3.07
N TRP A 12 -9.04 -24.84 -1.85
CA TRP A 12 -9.36 -23.54 -1.29
C TRP A 12 -8.15 -22.68 -0.91
N LEU A 13 -6.94 -23.27 -0.81
CA LEU A 13 -5.67 -22.56 -0.65
C LEU A 13 -5.02 -22.15 -1.99
N ARG A 14 -5.67 -22.46 -3.11
CA ARG A 14 -5.15 -22.08 -4.43
C ARG A 14 -5.58 -20.66 -4.75
N VAL A 15 -4.64 -19.76 -4.88
CA VAL A 15 -4.87 -18.39 -5.32
C VAL A 15 -4.79 -18.35 -6.84
N LYS A 16 -5.68 -17.58 -7.47
CA LYS A 16 -5.61 -17.31 -8.91
C LYS A 16 -4.34 -16.50 -9.20
N LEU A 17 -3.63 -16.85 -10.27
CA LEU A 17 -2.49 -16.07 -10.72
C LEU A 17 -2.95 -14.63 -11.02
N PRO A 18 -2.11 -13.62 -10.71
CA PRO A 18 -2.40 -12.22 -11.00
C PRO A 18 -2.27 -11.96 -12.52
N VAL A 19 -3.27 -12.38 -13.27
CA VAL A 19 -3.36 -12.25 -14.72
C VAL A 19 -4.68 -11.56 -15.08
N GLY A 20 -4.64 -10.57 -15.93
CA GLY A 20 -5.83 -9.84 -16.39
C GLY A 20 -5.49 -8.42 -16.79
N GLU A 21 -6.30 -7.84 -17.67
CA GLU A 21 -6.10 -6.48 -18.17
C GLU A 21 -6.11 -5.44 -17.05
N LYS A 22 -7.03 -5.56 -16.09
CA LYS A 22 -7.11 -4.63 -14.95
C LYS A 22 -5.87 -4.73 -14.07
N TYR A 23 -5.42 -5.95 -13.76
CA TYR A 23 -4.19 -6.15 -12.99
C TYR A 23 -2.99 -5.53 -13.67
N LYS A 24 -2.81 -5.78 -14.98
CA LYS A 24 -1.70 -5.20 -15.76
C LYS A 24 -1.74 -3.68 -15.78
N LYS A 25 -2.94 -3.09 -15.90
CA LYS A 25 -3.13 -1.63 -15.85
C LYS A 25 -2.72 -1.06 -14.50
N VAL A 26 -3.18 -1.66 -13.40
CA VAL A 26 -2.82 -1.25 -12.04
C VAL A 26 -1.32 -1.36 -11.83
N ARG A 27 -0.73 -2.49 -12.21
CA ARG A 27 0.72 -2.73 -12.13
C ARG A 27 1.51 -1.66 -12.87
N GLY A 28 1.14 -1.39 -14.13
CA GLY A 28 1.82 -0.38 -14.95
C GLY A 28 1.80 1.01 -14.32
N LEU A 29 0.67 1.42 -13.73
CA LEU A 29 0.55 2.73 -13.08
C LEU A 29 1.35 2.82 -11.77
N VAL A 30 1.39 1.74 -10.98
CA VAL A 30 2.22 1.66 -9.77
C VAL A 30 3.70 1.83 -10.13
N ASP A 31 4.16 1.13 -11.17
CA ASP A 31 5.54 1.18 -11.65
C ASP A 31 5.87 2.56 -12.26
N GLU A 32 5.01 3.12 -13.11
CA GLU A 32 5.19 4.42 -13.77
C GLU A 32 5.32 5.57 -12.78
N HIS A 33 4.46 5.58 -11.76
CA HIS A 33 4.46 6.63 -10.74
C HIS A 33 5.40 6.35 -9.56
N LYS A 34 6.13 5.23 -9.59
CA LYS A 34 7.03 4.80 -8.50
C LYS A 34 6.31 4.76 -7.14
N LEU A 35 5.06 4.31 -7.16
CA LEU A 35 4.28 4.14 -5.94
C LEU A 35 4.63 2.85 -5.22
N HIS A 36 4.39 2.84 -3.93
CA HIS A 36 4.58 1.66 -3.11
C HIS A 36 3.22 1.09 -2.70
N THR A 37 3.12 -0.23 -2.70
CA THR A 37 1.94 -0.95 -2.21
C THR A 37 2.35 -1.98 -1.19
N ILE A 38 1.58 -2.11 -0.12
CA ILE A 38 1.79 -3.18 0.85
C ILE A 38 1.52 -4.55 0.22
N CYS A 39 0.71 -4.59 -0.84
CA CYS A 39 0.44 -5.81 -1.59
C CYS A 39 1.71 -6.41 -2.19
N GLU A 40 2.64 -5.57 -2.65
CA GLU A 40 3.94 -6.00 -3.18
C GLU A 40 4.95 -6.21 -2.05
N SER A 41 5.13 -5.22 -1.17
CA SER A 41 6.10 -5.27 -0.08
C SER A 41 5.82 -6.43 0.90
N GLY A 42 4.55 -6.76 1.11
CA GLY A 42 4.10 -7.87 1.95
C GLY A 42 3.92 -9.19 1.21
N SER A 43 4.23 -9.27 -0.11
CA SER A 43 4.01 -10.47 -0.94
C SER A 43 2.59 -11.04 -0.80
N CYS A 44 1.58 -10.17 -0.86
CA CYS A 44 0.19 -10.52 -0.61
C CYS A 44 -0.33 -11.53 -1.65
N PRO A 45 -0.84 -12.70 -1.25
CA PRO A 45 -1.34 -13.71 -2.18
C PRO A 45 -2.62 -13.28 -2.89
N ASN A 46 -3.36 -12.32 -2.33
CA ASN A 46 -4.66 -11.86 -2.86
C ASN A 46 -4.54 -10.67 -3.82
N MET A 47 -3.33 -10.17 -4.06
CA MET A 47 -3.07 -8.98 -4.88
C MET A 47 -3.76 -9.05 -6.25
N GLY A 48 -3.70 -10.20 -6.93
CA GLY A 48 -4.30 -10.37 -8.25
C GLY A 48 -5.82 -10.23 -8.25
N GLU A 49 -6.49 -10.71 -7.21
CA GLU A 49 -7.94 -10.62 -7.05
C GLU A 49 -8.35 -9.19 -6.66
N CYS A 50 -7.75 -8.62 -5.62
CA CYS A 50 -8.05 -7.26 -5.15
C CYS A 50 -7.88 -6.21 -6.26
N TRP A 51 -6.75 -6.23 -6.96
CA TRP A 51 -6.50 -5.29 -8.05
C TRP A 51 -7.43 -5.51 -9.25
N GLY A 52 -7.85 -6.76 -9.49
CA GLY A 52 -8.86 -7.10 -10.49
C GLY A 52 -10.26 -6.56 -10.17
N GLU A 53 -10.58 -6.43 -8.89
CA GLU A 53 -11.88 -5.95 -8.39
C GLU A 53 -11.92 -4.43 -8.15
N GLY A 54 -10.79 -3.74 -8.25
CA GLY A 54 -10.68 -2.30 -8.07
C GLY A 54 -10.46 -1.88 -6.62
N THR A 55 -9.82 -2.75 -5.82
CA THR A 55 -9.34 -2.45 -4.47
C THR A 55 -7.82 -2.46 -4.47
N ALA A 56 -7.19 -1.43 -3.93
CA ALA A 56 -5.74 -1.35 -3.80
C ALA A 56 -5.35 -0.74 -2.46
N THR A 57 -4.25 -1.23 -1.88
CA THR A 57 -3.66 -0.70 -0.65
C THR A 57 -2.35 0.00 -0.99
N PHE A 58 -2.37 1.32 -0.96
CA PHE A 58 -1.19 2.16 -1.18
C PHE A 58 -0.43 2.34 0.13
N MET A 59 0.88 2.31 0.03
CA MET A 59 1.78 2.58 1.15
C MET A 59 2.52 3.89 0.85
N ILE A 60 2.26 4.90 1.65
CA ILE A 60 2.86 6.24 1.53
C ILE A 60 4.07 6.41 2.45
N LEU A 61 4.79 7.52 2.28
CA LEU A 61 6.02 7.86 3.00
C LEU A 61 7.21 6.95 2.65
N GLY A 62 7.13 6.28 1.49
CA GLY A 62 8.19 5.42 0.97
C GLY A 62 8.01 3.94 1.30
N ASN A 63 9.10 3.16 1.20
CA ASN A 63 9.11 1.71 1.35
C ASN A 63 10.12 1.18 2.40
N VAL A 64 10.68 2.09 3.21
CA VAL A 64 11.59 1.75 4.30
C VAL A 64 11.02 2.33 5.59
N CYS A 65 10.80 1.47 6.58
CA CYS A 65 10.22 1.84 7.88
C CYS A 65 11.32 2.09 8.91
N THR A 66 11.12 3.05 9.80
CA THR A 66 12.03 3.28 10.94
C THR A 66 11.90 2.20 12.01
N ARG A 67 10.81 1.42 12.01
CA ARG A 67 10.51 0.38 13.00
C ARG A 67 10.57 -1.03 12.41
N SER A 68 10.85 -2.03 13.27
CA SER A 68 10.99 -3.44 12.92
C SER A 68 9.96 -4.30 13.63
N CYS A 69 8.70 -4.23 13.22
CA CYS A 69 7.64 -5.07 13.76
C CYS A 69 7.83 -6.53 13.33
N GLY A 70 7.82 -7.48 14.28
CA GLY A 70 8.14 -8.88 14.04
C GLY A 70 7.21 -9.64 13.07
N PHE A 71 6.05 -9.09 12.77
CA PHE A 71 5.07 -9.64 11.82
C PHE A 71 5.06 -8.93 10.45
N CYS A 72 5.81 -7.82 10.30
CA CYS A 72 5.76 -6.97 9.12
C CYS A 72 6.87 -7.35 8.13
N GLY A 73 6.50 -7.50 6.85
CA GLY A 73 7.45 -7.78 5.78
C GLY A 73 8.11 -6.55 5.14
N VAL A 74 7.77 -5.33 5.62
CA VAL A 74 8.34 -4.10 5.08
C VAL A 74 9.79 -3.95 5.53
N LYS A 75 10.63 -3.48 4.61
CA LYS A 75 12.06 -3.27 4.86
C LYS A 75 12.27 -2.25 5.97
N THR A 76 13.08 -2.59 6.96
CA THR A 76 13.48 -1.71 8.05
C THR A 76 14.82 -1.03 7.75
N GLY A 77 14.96 0.23 8.15
CA GLY A 77 16.20 0.97 7.99
C GLY A 77 16.03 2.47 8.07
N LYS A 78 16.98 3.19 7.49
CA LYS A 78 16.91 4.65 7.34
C LYS A 78 16.14 4.97 6.06
N PRO A 79 14.94 5.58 6.14
CA PRO A 79 14.18 6.00 4.96
C PRO A 79 14.90 7.09 4.16
N ALA A 80 14.59 7.17 2.87
CA ALA A 80 14.92 8.33 2.06
C ALA A 80 14.07 9.55 2.45
N GLU A 81 14.42 10.71 1.93
CA GLU A 81 13.61 11.92 2.08
C GLU A 81 12.18 11.68 1.57
N ALA A 82 11.19 12.23 2.29
CA ALA A 82 9.79 12.09 1.90
C ALA A 82 9.54 12.87 0.60
N ASP A 83 8.83 12.26 -0.35
CA ASP A 83 8.46 12.88 -1.62
C ASP A 83 7.24 13.80 -1.42
N PRO A 84 7.39 15.14 -1.52
CA PRO A 84 6.26 16.06 -1.35
C PRO A 84 5.20 15.93 -2.45
N PHE A 85 5.51 15.28 -3.57
CA PHE A 85 4.58 15.04 -4.68
C PHE A 85 3.85 13.70 -4.57
N GLU A 86 4.21 12.85 -3.62
CA GLU A 86 3.57 11.54 -3.43
C GLU A 86 2.05 11.63 -3.26
N PRO A 87 1.48 12.58 -2.47
CA PRO A 87 0.03 12.75 -2.34
C PRO A 87 -0.70 12.93 -3.68
N GLY A 88 -0.14 13.75 -4.55
CA GLY A 88 -0.68 13.99 -5.90
C GLY A 88 -0.61 12.77 -6.79
N LYS A 89 0.51 12.03 -6.74
CA LYS A 89 0.72 10.80 -7.51
C LYS A 89 -0.24 9.70 -7.08
N VAL A 90 -0.44 9.51 -5.77
CA VAL A 90 -1.41 8.54 -5.23
C VAL A 90 -2.82 8.90 -5.67
N ALA A 91 -3.24 10.15 -5.51
CA ALA A 91 -4.58 10.60 -5.90
C ALA A 91 -4.83 10.43 -7.41
N HIS A 92 -3.83 10.76 -8.25
CA HIS A 92 -3.89 10.55 -9.69
C HIS A 92 -4.05 9.06 -10.03
N SER A 93 -3.32 8.19 -9.36
CA SER A 93 -3.37 6.74 -9.57
C SER A 93 -4.73 6.17 -9.16
N VAL A 94 -5.27 6.55 -8.01
CA VAL A 94 -6.61 6.17 -7.56
C VAL A 94 -7.66 6.52 -8.62
N LYS A 95 -7.60 7.75 -9.16
CA LYS A 95 -8.50 8.22 -10.22
C LYS A 95 -8.34 7.43 -11.53
N THR A 96 -7.11 7.27 -12.01
CA THR A 96 -6.82 6.62 -13.31
C THR A 96 -7.14 5.13 -13.28
N MET A 97 -6.94 4.49 -12.13
CA MET A 97 -7.32 3.09 -11.91
C MET A 97 -8.82 2.90 -11.66
N GLN A 98 -9.57 3.99 -11.46
CA GLN A 98 -10.99 3.95 -11.10
C GLN A 98 -11.23 3.10 -9.84
N ILE A 99 -10.37 3.27 -8.83
CA ILE A 99 -10.45 2.55 -7.58
C ILE A 99 -11.75 2.92 -6.85
N LYS A 100 -12.54 1.93 -6.50
CA LYS A 100 -13.79 2.11 -5.75
C LYS A 100 -13.55 2.26 -4.27
N HIS A 101 -12.58 1.52 -3.75
CA HIS A 101 -12.18 1.51 -2.35
C HIS A 101 -10.66 1.53 -2.25
N ALA A 102 -10.10 2.62 -1.77
CA ALA A 102 -8.67 2.78 -1.58
C ALA A 102 -8.31 2.64 -0.10
N VAL A 103 -7.43 1.73 0.20
CA VAL A 103 -6.82 1.60 1.52
C VAL A 103 -5.47 2.32 1.49
N ILE A 104 -5.25 3.22 2.42
CA ILE A 104 -3.99 3.95 2.56
C ILE A 104 -3.32 3.51 3.87
N THR A 105 -2.08 3.12 3.78
CA THR A 105 -1.21 2.85 4.91
C THR A 105 0.12 3.57 4.73
N SER A 106 0.99 3.54 5.72
CA SER A 106 2.33 4.11 5.61
C SER A 106 3.37 3.25 6.30
N VAL A 107 4.63 3.53 6.01
CA VAL A 107 5.73 3.19 6.91
C VAL A 107 5.74 4.15 8.10
N ASP A 108 6.31 3.74 9.23
CA ASP A 108 6.62 4.66 10.33
C ASP A 108 7.81 5.54 9.97
N ARG A 109 7.70 6.81 10.31
CA ARG A 109 8.68 7.86 10.01
C ARG A 109 9.04 8.63 11.29
N ASP A 110 9.56 7.91 12.30
CA ASP A 110 10.03 8.53 13.54
C ASP A 110 11.18 9.52 13.33
N ASP A 111 11.75 9.53 12.12
CA ASP A 111 12.75 10.49 11.66
C ASP A 111 12.15 11.86 11.28
N LEU A 112 10.83 11.93 11.04
CA LEU A 112 10.10 13.17 10.75
C LEU A 112 9.49 13.76 12.02
N LYS A 113 9.53 15.10 12.12
CA LYS A 113 9.03 15.80 13.31
C LYS A 113 7.56 15.53 13.62
N ASP A 114 6.75 15.39 12.57
CA ASP A 114 5.30 15.12 12.62
C ASP A 114 4.94 13.66 12.37
N GLY A 115 5.95 12.77 12.28
CA GLY A 115 5.73 11.37 11.91
C GLY A 115 5.15 11.17 10.51
N GLY A 116 5.10 12.22 9.69
CA GLY A 116 4.52 12.22 8.35
C GLY A 116 3.04 12.60 8.29
N ALA A 117 2.47 13.16 9.37
CA ALA A 117 1.05 13.54 9.46
C ALA A 117 0.61 14.49 8.34
N GLU A 118 1.44 15.47 7.97
CA GLU A 118 1.13 16.39 6.86
C GLU A 118 0.96 15.67 5.52
N ILE A 119 1.81 14.69 5.21
CA ILE A 119 1.68 13.88 3.99
C ILE A 119 0.39 13.06 4.01
N TRP A 120 -0.02 12.54 5.17
CA TRP A 120 -1.29 11.87 5.34
C TRP A 120 -2.48 12.78 5.02
N VAL A 121 -2.51 13.98 5.60
CA VAL A 121 -3.56 14.99 5.37
C VAL A 121 -3.63 15.37 3.90
N GLN A 122 -2.48 15.65 3.27
CA GLN A 122 -2.42 16.01 1.85
C GLN A 122 -2.89 14.87 0.95
N THR A 123 -2.54 13.61 1.27
CA THR A 123 -2.95 12.44 0.50
C THR A 123 -4.47 12.26 0.54
N ILE A 124 -5.07 12.32 1.73
CA ILE A 124 -6.52 12.19 1.91
C ILE A 124 -7.26 13.33 1.16
N LYS A 125 -6.81 14.57 1.31
CA LYS A 125 -7.40 15.73 0.63
C LYS A 125 -7.29 15.59 -0.90
N ALA A 126 -6.14 15.20 -1.40
CA ALA A 126 -5.91 15.04 -2.84
C ALA A 126 -6.81 13.94 -3.43
N ILE A 127 -6.95 12.79 -2.75
CA ILE A 127 -7.83 11.71 -3.22
C ILE A 127 -9.28 12.15 -3.21
N ARG A 128 -9.76 12.76 -2.13
CA ARG A 128 -11.15 13.26 -2.03
C ARG A 128 -11.46 14.29 -3.10
N HIS A 129 -10.49 15.14 -3.45
CA HIS A 129 -10.67 16.14 -4.51
C HIS A 129 -10.71 15.51 -5.90
N GLN A 130 -9.81 14.57 -6.20
CA GLN A 130 -9.68 13.97 -7.55
C GLN A 130 -10.65 12.83 -7.81
N SER A 131 -11.09 12.14 -6.77
CA SER A 131 -11.95 10.93 -6.82
C SER A 131 -12.99 10.95 -5.71
N PRO A 132 -13.96 11.87 -5.74
CA PRO A 132 -14.92 12.04 -4.64
C PRO A 132 -15.84 10.83 -4.41
N GLY A 133 -15.97 9.94 -5.41
CA GLY A 133 -16.73 8.70 -5.29
C GLY A 133 -15.96 7.50 -4.73
N THR A 134 -14.65 7.64 -4.49
CA THR A 134 -13.82 6.59 -3.90
C THR A 134 -13.97 6.60 -2.38
N THR A 135 -14.29 5.45 -1.80
CA THR A 135 -14.23 5.28 -0.34
C THR A 135 -12.79 5.12 0.12
N LEU A 136 -12.46 5.72 1.27
CA LEU A 136 -11.12 5.69 1.85
C LEU A 136 -11.14 4.96 3.19
N GLU A 137 -10.20 4.06 3.35
CA GLU A 137 -9.81 3.46 4.61
C GLU A 137 -8.37 3.88 4.91
N THR A 138 -8.10 4.30 6.14
CA THR A 138 -6.78 4.76 6.58
C THR A 138 -6.27 3.88 7.71
N LEU A 139 -5.12 3.25 7.50
CA LEU A 139 -4.39 2.48 8.50
C LEU A 139 -3.19 3.31 8.93
N ILE A 140 -3.45 4.26 9.83
CA ILE A 140 -2.47 5.24 10.29
C ILE A 140 -1.44 4.62 11.25
N PRO A 141 -0.22 5.18 11.34
CA PRO A 141 0.74 4.84 12.38
C PRO A 141 0.31 5.41 13.73
N ASP A 142 1.01 5.07 14.79
CA ASP A 142 0.72 5.57 16.15
C ASP A 142 1.28 6.98 16.43
N PHE A 143 1.98 7.58 15.46
CA PHE A 143 2.66 8.88 15.58
C PHE A 143 3.46 9.04 16.87
N ALA A 144 4.05 7.96 17.38
CA ALA A 144 4.77 7.92 18.68
C ALA A 144 3.93 8.42 19.88
N GLY A 145 2.61 8.28 19.79
CA GLY A 145 1.65 8.71 20.83
C GLY A 145 1.37 10.22 20.81
N ASN A 146 1.77 10.94 19.78
CA ASN A 146 1.44 12.36 19.65
C ASN A 146 0.02 12.54 19.07
N TRP A 147 -0.92 12.88 19.96
CA TRP A 147 -2.32 13.08 19.61
C TRP A 147 -2.59 14.27 18.70
N ASP A 148 -1.71 15.28 18.70
CA ASP A 148 -1.85 16.46 17.85
C ASP A 148 -1.62 16.12 16.35
N ASN A 149 -1.04 14.96 16.06
CA ASN A 149 -0.81 14.46 14.71
C ASN A 149 -1.96 13.59 14.17
N LEU A 150 -2.99 13.31 14.98
CA LEU A 150 -4.19 12.60 14.59
C LEU A 150 -5.27 13.58 14.08
#